data_61246b3cd638ac9ece311c630dadc7e6
#
_entry.id   61246b3cd638ac9ece311c630dadc7e6
#
_cell.length_a   1.000
_cell.length_b   1.000
_cell.length_c   1.000
_cell.angle_alpha   90.00
_cell.angle_beta   90.00
_cell.angle_gamma   90.00
#
_symmetry.space_group_name_H-M   'P 1'
#
loop_
_entity.id
_entity.type
_entity.pdbx_description
1 polymer ?
#
loop_
_entity_poly.entity_id
_entity_poly.type
_entity_poly.pdbx_seq_one_letter_code
_entity_poly.pdbx_strand_id
1 'polypeptide(L)'
;MNKEQMTSLILAELEKNPEITNEGLADILSVDIAVIKERIVSLSDVREKILIVDDEVDALTALKVALESDGYNVIEALDGFEGISKAKSETPDVILLDIMMPGMDGFEVCRRLKSDPQLSSIPVIMLTAKGEVDDKVEGLEMGADDYVTKPFNLKELKARIKSVIRRNVI
;
A
#
# COMPACT_ATOMS: atom_id res chain seq x y z
N MET A 1 -1.54 15.94 15.14
CA MET A 1 -0.99 14.57 15.38
C MET A 1 -1.16 13.74 14.11
N ASN A 2 -0.09 13.14 13.63
CA ASN A 2 -0.17 12.27 12.45
C ASN A 2 -0.60 10.83 12.83
N LYS A 3 -0.89 9.99 11.84
CA LYS A 3 -1.38 8.62 12.07
C LYS A 3 -0.41 7.74 12.86
N GLU A 4 0.89 7.88 12.64
CA GLU A 4 1.92 7.09 13.33
C GLU A 4 2.03 7.49 14.80
N GLN A 5 2.05 8.78 15.07
CA GLN A 5 2.05 9.31 16.43
C GLN A 5 0.83 8.84 17.21
N MET A 6 -0.34 8.90 16.59
CA MET A 6 -1.57 8.42 17.20
C MET A 6 -1.51 6.93 17.51
N THR A 7 -1.03 6.12 16.56
CA THR A 7 -0.86 4.67 16.76
C THR A 7 0.04 4.37 17.94
N SER A 8 1.20 5.03 18.01
CA SER A 8 2.16 4.85 19.11
C SER A 8 1.56 5.21 20.48
N LEU A 9 0.79 6.29 20.55
CA LEU A 9 0.13 6.71 21.79
C LEU A 9 -0.98 5.75 22.21
N ILE A 10 -1.80 5.27 21.25
CA ILE A 10 -2.85 4.27 21.53
C ILE A 10 -2.23 3.00 22.08
N LEU A 11 -1.18 2.48 21.44
CA LEU A 11 -0.50 1.26 21.89
C LEU A 11 0.11 1.44 23.28
N ALA A 12 0.74 2.57 23.55
CA ALA A 12 1.31 2.88 24.86
C ALA A 12 0.24 2.93 25.97
N GLU A 13 -0.93 3.49 25.69
CA GLU A 13 -2.03 3.52 26.68
C GLU A 13 -2.66 2.15 26.89
N LEU A 14 -2.79 1.32 25.82
CA LEU A 14 -3.27 -0.07 25.93
C LEU A 14 -2.30 -0.95 26.72
N GLU A 15 -0.99 -0.74 26.62
CA GLU A 15 0.01 -1.46 27.42
C GLU A 15 -0.13 -1.12 28.93
N LYS A 16 -0.42 0.14 29.26
CA LYS A 16 -0.63 0.57 30.65
C LYS A 16 -1.95 0.07 31.23
N ASN A 17 -3.00 0.10 30.41
CA ASN A 17 -4.34 -0.30 30.80
C ASN A 17 -5.05 -1.06 29.66
N PRO A 18 -4.93 -2.40 29.60
CA PRO A 18 -5.55 -3.20 28.54
C PRO A 18 -7.09 -3.12 28.49
N GLU A 19 -7.72 -2.70 29.57
CA GLU A 19 -9.18 -2.60 29.66
C GLU A 19 -9.71 -1.19 29.35
N ILE A 20 -8.85 -0.27 28.87
CA ILE A 20 -9.25 1.08 28.55
C ILE A 20 -10.27 1.09 27.40
N THR A 21 -11.34 1.87 27.57
CA THR A 21 -12.37 2.01 26.54
C THR A 21 -11.95 2.97 25.43
N ASN A 22 -12.65 2.92 24.29
CA ASN A 22 -12.42 3.87 23.19
C ASN A 22 -12.69 5.32 23.65
N GLU A 23 -13.69 5.52 24.52
CA GLU A 23 -13.99 6.81 25.15
C GLU A 23 -12.82 7.27 26.01
N GLY A 24 -12.28 6.39 26.85
CA GLY A 24 -11.11 6.68 27.67
C GLY A 24 -9.88 7.08 26.85
N LEU A 25 -9.62 6.38 25.75
CA LEU A 25 -8.55 6.74 24.82
C LEU A 25 -8.78 8.09 24.15
N ALA A 26 -10.03 8.37 23.74
CA ALA A 26 -10.39 9.64 23.13
C ALA A 26 -10.16 10.82 24.07
N ASP A 27 -10.54 10.66 25.34
CA ASP A 27 -10.35 11.68 26.39
C ASP A 27 -8.86 11.92 26.67
N ILE A 28 -8.08 10.85 26.86
CA ILE A 28 -6.63 10.96 27.17
C ILE A 28 -5.87 11.63 26.02
N LEU A 29 -6.19 11.27 24.78
CA LEU A 29 -5.50 11.77 23.59
C LEU A 29 -6.10 13.08 23.07
N SER A 30 -7.21 13.54 23.62
CA SER A 30 -7.94 14.74 23.21
C SER A 30 -8.31 14.73 21.72
N VAL A 31 -8.83 13.58 21.26
CA VAL A 31 -9.29 13.40 19.88
C VAL A 31 -10.72 12.87 19.85
N ASP A 32 -11.37 13.01 18.71
CA ASP A 32 -12.73 12.49 18.53
C ASP A 32 -12.76 10.96 18.64
N ILE A 33 -13.76 10.41 19.31
CA ILE A 33 -13.93 8.97 19.48
C ILE A 33 -14.04 8.23 18.15
N ALA A 34 -14.60 8.86 17.11
CA ALA A 34 -14.69 8.26 15.78
C ALA A 34 -13.29 7.98 15.19
N VAL A 35 -12.34 8.88 15.47
CA VAL A 35 -10.94 8.74 15.04
C VAL A 35 -10.28 7.56 15.78
N ILE A 36 -10.55 7.42 17.09
CA ILE A 36 -10.04 6.28 17.88
C ILE A 36 -10.61 4.95 17.33
N LYS A 37 -11.92 4.89 17.12
CA LYS A 37 -12.58 3.67 16.60
C LYS A 37 -12.02 3.27 15.24
N GLU A 38 -11.87 4.22 14.32
CA GLU A 38 -11.26 3.97 13.01
C GLU A 38 -9.82 3.42 13.16
N ARG A 39 -9.02 4.01 14.04
CA ARG A 39 -7.64 3.58 14.25
C ARG A 39 -7.56 2.19 14.89
N ILE A 40 -8.39 1.89 15.87
CA ILE A 40 -8.44 0.55 16.50
C ILE A 40 -8.81 -0.53 15.47
N VAL A 41 -9.83 -0.27 14.64
CA VAL A 41 -10.22 -1.19 13.56
C VAL A 41 -9.04 -1.42 12.59
N SER A 42 -8.35 -0.36 12.20
CA SER A 42 -7.18 -0.43 11.33
C SER A 42 -6.04 -1.24 11.95
N LEU A 43 -5.80 -1.12 13.25
CA LEU A 43 -4.77 -1.87 13.98
C LEU A 43 -5.14 -3.35 14.16
N SER A 44 -6.43 -3.67 14.23
CA SER A 44 -6.91 -5.04 14.36
C SER A 44 -7.06 -5.76 13.01
N ASP A 45 -6.95 -5.03 11.89
CA ASP A 45 -7.02 -5.62 10.56
C ASP A 45 -5.68 -6.31 10.23
N VAL A 46 -5.68 -7.62 10.30
CA VAL A 46 -4.50 -8.48 10.03
C VAL A 46 -4.37 -8.87 8.56
N ARG A 47 -5.28 -8.39 7.69
CA ARG A 47 -5.19 -8.67 6.25
C ARG A 47 -3.96 -7.98 5.66
N GLU A 48 -3.34 -8.64 4.69
CA GLU A 48 -2.25 -8.04 3.92
C GLU A 48 -2.76 -6.85 3.11
N LYS A 49 -2.01 -5.75 3.12
CA LYS A 49 -2.37 -4.51 2.45
C LYS A 49 -1.74 -4.40 1.07
N ILE A 50 -2.55 -4.10 0.09
CA ILE A 50 -2.10 -3.83 -1.29
C ILE A 50 -2.42 -2.38 -1.63
N LEU A 51 -1.41 -1.60 -1.97
CA LEU A 51 -1.59 -0.27 -2.54
C LEU A 51 -1.59 -0.38 -4.06
N ILE A 52 -2.66 0.08 -4.71
CA ILE A 52 -2.75 0.16 -6.17
C ILE A 52 -2.64 1.63 -6.59
N VAL A 53 -1.67 1.93 -7.42
CA VAL A 53 -1.45 3.27 -8.00
C VAL A 53 -1.73 3.22 -9.49
N ASP A 54 -2.86 3.76 -9.90
CA ASP A 54 -3.32 3.79 -11.29
C ASP A 54 -4.26 4.99 -11.48
N ASP A 55 -4.08 5.76 -12.55
CA ASP A 55 -4.90 6.93 -12.86
C ASP A 55 -6.24 6.56 -13.53
N GLU A 56 -6.39 5.33 -14.02
CA GLU A 56 -7.64 4.82 -14.58
C GLU A 56 -8.56 4.25 -13.50
N VAL A 57 -9.57 5.01 -13.12
CA VAL A 57 -10.51 4.67 -12.03
C VAL A 57 -11.19 3.32 -12.25
N ASP A 58 -11.62 3.01 -13.48
CA ASP A 58 -12.33 1.77 -13.78
C ASP A 58 -11.42 0.54 -13.64
N ALA A 59 -10.19 0.61 -14.13
CA ALA A 59 -9.19 -0.45 -14.01
C ALA A 59 -8.82 -0.68 -12.53
N LEU A 60 -8.63 0.39 -11.79
CA LEU A 60 -8.31 0.36 -10.37
C LEU A 60 -9.46 -0.27 -9.56
N THR A 61 -10.70 0.15 -9.80
CA THR A 61 -11.89 -0.38 -9.12
C THR A 61 -12.07 -1.88 -9.39
N ALA A 62 -11.93 -2.32 -10.63
CA ALA A 62 -12.05 -3.73 -11.01
C ALA A 62 -10.99 -4.59 -10.29
N LEU A 63 -9.76 -4.13 -10.26
CA LEU A 63 -8.66 -4.83 -9.59
C LEU A 63 -8.86 -4.86 -8.07
N LYS A 64 -9.30 -3.77 -7.48
CA LYS A 64 -9.64 -3.68 -6.06
C LYS A 64 -10.68 -4.72 -5.68
N VAL A 65 -11.80 -4.79 -6.39
CA VAL A 65 -12.87 -5.76 -6.12
C VAL A 65 -12.33 -7.20 -6.18
N ALA A 66 -11.53 -7.50 -7.19
CA ALA A 66 -10.95 -8.84 -7.36
C ALA A 66 -10.00 -9.22 -6.22
N LEU A 67 -9.15 -8.30 -5.76
CA LEU A 67 -8.20 -8.57 -4.69
C LEU A 67 -8.87 -8.58 -3.32
N GLU A 68 -9.83 -7.72 -3.07
CA GLU A 68 -10.61 -7.73 -1.83
C GLU A 68 -11.40 -9.03 -1.67
N SER A 69 -11.91 -9.61 -2.76
CA SER A 69 -12.59 -10.91 -2.73
C SER A 69 -11.67 -12.06 -2.29
N ASP A 70 -10.36 -11.90 -2.45
CA ASP A 70 -9.34 -12.85 -1.98
C ASP A 70 -8.84 -12.55 -0.56
N GLY A 71 -9.43 -11.60 0.14
CA GLY A 71 -9.12 -11.28 1.52
C GLY A 71 -8.02 -10.25 1.74
N TYR A 72 -7.62 -9.50 0.70
CA TYR A 72 -6.68 -8.40 0.84
C TYR A 72 -7.37 -7.11 1.30
N ASN A 73 -6.63 -6.26 2.00
CA ASN A 73 -7.03 -4.88 2.27
C ASN A 73 -6.41 -4.00 1.17
N VAL A 74 -7.24 -3.44 0.29
CA VAL A 74 -6.79 -2.66 -0.86
C VAL A 74 -6.92 -1.17 -0.60
N ILE A 75 -5.83 -0.46 -0.86
CA ILE A 75 -5.70 1.00 -0.77
C ILE A 75 -5.48 1.54 -2.17
N GLU A 76 -6.16 2.63 -2.52
CA GLU A 76 -6.15 3.23 -3.84
C GLU A 76 -5.38 4.54 -3.87
N ALA A 77 -4.66 4.78 -4.96
CA ALA A 77 -4.08 6.08 -5.29
C ALA A 77 -4.24 6.34 -6.79
N LEU A 78 -4.65 7.55 -7.16
CA LEU A 78 -4.94 7.93 -8.54
C LEU A 78 -3.78 8.63 -9.25
N ASP A 79 -2.71 8.94 -8.54
CA ASP A 79 -1.49 9.52 -9.10
C ASP A 79 -0.26 9.14 -8.26
N GLY A 80 0.91 9.48 -8.77
CA GLY A 80 2.18 9.13 -8.12
C GLY A 80 2.39 9.82 -6.78
N PHE A 81 1.98 11.06 -6.62
CA PHE A 81 2.12 11.80 -5.36
C PHE A 81 1.25 11.19 -4.26
N GLU A 82 0.00 10.89 -4.58
CA GLU A 82 -0.92 10.20 -3.67
C GLU A 82 -0.39 8.81 -3.33
N GLY A 83 0.16 8.09 -4.31
CA GLY A 83 0.76 6.77 -4.11
C GLY A 83 1.89 6.78 -3.10
N ILE A 84 2.84 7.72 -3.21
CA ILE A 84 3.95 7.86 -2.27
C ILE A 84 3.43 8.27 -0.88
N SER A 85 2.50 9.22 -0.81
CA SER A 85 1.89 9.65 0.44
C SER A 85 1.20 8.50 1.18
N LYS A 86 0.41 7.70 0.47
CA LYS A 86 -0.28 6.53 1.05
C LYS A 86 0.66 5.39 1.40
N ALA A 87 1.75 5.20 0.65
CA ALA A 87 2.79 4.24 1.03
C ALA A 87 3.38 4.58 2.40
N LYS A 88 3.62 5.86 2.68
CA LYS A 88 4.10 6.32 3.99
C LYS A 88 3.08 6.14 5.10
N SER A 89 1.83 6.52 4.86
CA SER A 89 0.79 6.52 5.91
C SER A 89 0.21 5.14 6.18
N GLU A 90 0.14 4.27 5.17
CA GLU A 90 -0.53 2.97 5.26
C GLU A 90 0.44 1.79 5.36
N THR A 91 1.70 1.97 5.02
CA THR A 91 2.74 0.92 5.04
C THR A 91 2.25 -0.40 4.41
N PRO A 92 1.93 -0.40 3.11
CA PRO A 92 1.41 -1.59 2.44
C PRO A 92 2.45 -2.72 2.38
N ASP A 93 1.96 -3.95 2.22
CA ASP A 93 2.80 -5.13 2.06
C ASP A 93 3.31 -5.29 0.63
N VAL A 94 2.62 -4.70 -0.34
CA VAL A 94 3.03 -4.63 -1.75
C VAL A 94 2.37 -3.43 -2.43
N ILE A 95 3.05 -2.89 -3.43
CA ILE A 95 2.54 -1.79 -4.28
C ILE A 95 2.42 -2.30 -5.70
N LEU A 96 1.21 -2.18 -6.27
CA LEU A 96 0.97 -2.37 -7.71
C LEU A 96 0.98 -1.00 -8.37
N LEU A 97 1.89 -0.78 -9.30
CA LEU A 97 2.21 0.54 -9.83
C LEU A 97 2.10 0.57 -11.35
N ASP A 98 1.13 1.31 -11.86
CA ASP A 98 1.02 1.57 -13.29
C ASP A 98 2.16 2.49 -13.75
N ILE A 99 2.72 2.20 -14.92
CA ILE A 99 3.84 2.98 -15.47
C ILE A 99 3.34 4.26 -16.13
N MET A 100 2.31 4.15 -16.96
CA MET A 100 1.81 5.26 -17.78
C MET A 100 0.79 6.10 -17.04
N MET A 101 1.27 7.09 -16.30
CA MET A 101 0.43 8.06 -15.59
C MET A 101 0.86 9.50 -15.94
N PRO A 102 -0.10 10.45 -16.06
CA PRO A 102 0.25 11.84 -16.26
C PRO A 102 0.95 12.44 -15.04
N GLY A 103 1.82 13.42 -15.28
CA GLY A 103 2.61 14.06 -14.24
C GLY A 103 3.80 13.19 -13.82
N MET A 104 3.72 12.53 -12.69
CA MET A 104 4.75 11.60 -12.24
C MET A 104 4.43 10.18 -12.76
N ASP A 105 5.27 9.64 -13.64
CA ASP A 105 5.11 8.29 -14.15
C ASP A 105 5.52 7.21 -13.13
N GLY A 106 5.23 5.95 -13.45
CA GLY A 106 5.52 4.83 -12.54
C GLY A 106 7.00 4.62 -12.26
N PHE A 107 7.89 4.94 -13.20
CA PHE A 107 9.34 4.84 -12.98
C PHE A 107 9.82 5.82 -11.93
N GLU A 108 9.37 7.07 -12.00
CA GLU A 108 9.71 8.10 -11.02
C GLU A 108 9.15 7.76 -9.64
N VAL A 109 7.92 7.25 -9.57
CA VAL A 109 7.34 6.76 -8.30
C VAL A 109 8.19 5.64 -7.71
N CYS A 110 8.55 4.65 -8.51
CA CYS A 110 9.39 3.53 -8.09
C CYS A 110 10.76 4.02 -7.58
N ARG A 111 11.40 4.91 -8.32
CA ARG A 111 12.68 5.51 -7.93
C ARG A 111 12.58 6.20 -6.57
N ARG A 112 11.56 7.01 -6.35
CA ARG A 112 11.35 7.71 -5.07
C ARG A 112 11.06 6.75 -3.92
N LEU A 113 10.23 5.73 -4.16
CA LEU A 113 9.95 4.69 -3.15
C LEU A 113 11.22 3.96 -2.74
N LYS A 114 12.04 3.56 -3.69
CA LYS A 114 13.27 2.79 -3.43
C LYS A 114 14.41 3.66 -2.88
N SER A 115 14.35 4.97 -3.04
CA SER A 115 15.31 5.92 -2.48
C SER A 115 14.98 6.34 -1.05
N ASP A 116 13.76 6.11 -0.60
CA ASP A 116 13.33 6.45 0.76
C ASP A 116 13.62 5.28 1.72
N PRO A 117 14.44 5.47 2.76
CA PRO A 117 14.76 4.40 3.71
C PRO A 117 13.55 3.77 4.40
N GLN A 118 12.45 4.51 4.57
CA GLN A 118 11.23 4.01 5.18
C GLN A 118 10.39 3.16 4.23
N LEU A 119 10.56 3.35 2.91
CA LEU A 119 9.72 2.73 1.87
C LEU A 119 10.47 1.70 1.03
N SER A 120 11.79 1.72 1.04
CA SER A 120 12.64 0.92 0.14
C SER A 120 12.45 -0.59 0.26
N SER A 121 11.99 -1.07 1.42
CA SER A 121 11.75 -2.49 1.66
C SER A 121 10.39 -2.97 1.14
N ILE A 122 9.47 -2.06 0.82
CA ILE A 122 8.15 -2.44 0.30
C ILE A 122 8.31 -2.94 -1.13
N PRO A 123 7.88 -4.18 -1.44
CA PRO A 123 7.98 -4.70 -2.80
C PRO A 123 7.06 -3.95 -3.77
N VAL A 124 7.56 -3.72 -4.98
CA VAL A 124 6.85 -3.01 -6.04
C VAL A 124 6.71 -3.93 -7.25
N ILE A 125 5.48 -4.14 -7.70
CA ILE A 125 5.15 -4.80 -8.97
C ILE A 125 4.74 -3.74 -9.97
N MET A 126 5.50 -3.61 -11.06
CA MET A 126 5.18 -2.68 -12.13
C MET A 126 4.13 -3.30 -13.07
N LEU A 127 3.10 -2.51 -13.40
CA LEU A 127 2.10 -2.89 -14.41
C LEU A 127 2.46 -2.18 -15.72
N THR A 128 2.81 -2.94 -16.74
CA THR A 128 3.34 -2.43 -18.01
C THR A 128 2.45 -2.79 -19.18
N ALA A 129 2.44 -1.97 -20.24
CA ALA A 129 1.75 -2.31 -21.49
C ALA A 129 2.45 -3.46 -22.21
N LYS A 130 1.65 -4.26 -22.97
CA LYS A 130 2.15 -5.37 -23.75
C LYS A 130 3.20 -4.92 -24.78
N GLY A 131 4.35 -5.57 -24.80
CA GLY A 131 5.43 -5.29 -25.76
C GLY A 131 6.46 -4.26 -25.29
N GLU A 132 6.30 -3.67 -24.11
CA GLU A 132 7.21 -2.67 -23.53
C GLU A 132 8.41 -3.34 -22.84
N VAL A 133 9.31 -3.93 -23.63
CA VAL A 133 10.52 -4.63 -23.12
C VAL A 133 11.48 -3.64 -22.46
N ASP A 134 11.66 -2.44 -23.04
CA ASP A 134 12.53 -1.40 -22.51
C ASP A 134 12.01 -0.90 -21.15
N ASP A 135 10.71 -0.82 -20.96
CA ASP A 135 10.08 -0.48 -19.68
C ASP A 135 10.42 -1.51 -18.60
N LYS A 136 10.44 -2.80 -18.93
CA LYS A 136 10.83 -3.86 -18.01
C LYS A 136 12.28 -3.73 -17.55
N VAL A 137 13.19 -3.44 -18.48
CA VAL A 137 14.61 -3.24 -18.17
C VAL A 137 14.78 -2.02 -17.28
N GLU A 138 14.18 -0.88 -17.62
CA GLU A 138 14.24 0.35 -16.85
C GLU A 138 13.69 0.15 -15.43
N GLY A 139 12.55 -0.52 -15.28
CA GLY A 139 11.96 -0.79 -13.97
C GLY A 139 12.82 -1.70 -13.09
N LEU A 140 13.47 -2.74 -13.65
CA LEU A 140 14.41 -3.58 -12.91
C LEU A 140 15.62 -2.78 -12.45
N GLU A 141 16.13 -1.87 -13.27
CA GLU A 141 17.21 -0.94 -12.91
C GLU A 141 16.79 0.02 -11.80
N MET A 142 15.51 0.39 -11.74
CA MET A 142 14.93 1.24 -10.71
C MET A 142 14.65 0.50 -9.38
N GLY A 143 14.84 -0.82 -9.34
CA GLY A 143 14.67 -1.65 -8.15
C GLY A 143 13.26 -2.24 -7.99
N ALA A 144 12.45 -2.29 -9.05
CA ALA A 144 11.18 -3.00 -9.02
C ALA A 144 11.40 -4.50 -8.77
N ASP A 145 10.51 -5.10 -7.99
CA ASP A 145 10.63 -6.52 -7.59
C ASP A 145 10.04 -7.48 -8.59
N ASP A 146 9.07 -7.04 -9.38
CA ASP A 146 8.46 -7.85 -10.44
C ASP A 146 7.73 -6.96 -11.46
N TYR A 147 7.28 -7.60 -12.53
CA TYR A 147 6.50 -7.00 -13.62
C TYR A 147 5.33 -7.85 -14.00
N VAL A 148 4.22 -7.20 -14.36
CA VAL A 148 3.08 -7.84 -14.99
C VAL A 148 2.66 -7.03 -16.21
N THR A 149 2.55 -7.68 -17.35
CA THR A 149 2.15 -7.06 -18.61
C THR A 149 0.63 -6.95 -18.70
N LYS A 150 0.11 -5.77 -19.05
CA LYS A 150 -1.31 -5.57 -19.37
C LYS A 150 -1.62 -5.97 -20.82
N PRO A 151 -2.75 -6.63 -21.13
CA PRO A 151 -3.71 -7.18 -20.19
C PRO A 151 -3.13 -8.40 -19.44
N PHE A 152 -3.33 -8.45 -18.13
CA PHE A 152 -2.79 -9.53 -17.31
C PHE A 152 -3.84 -10.59 -16.99
N ASN A 153 -3.38 -11.80 -16.75
CA ASN A 153 -4.18 -12.86 -16.15
C ASN A 153 -4.24 -12.62 -14.63
N LEU A 154 -5.45 -12.56 -14.09
CA LEU A 154 -5.65 -12.27 -12.65
C LEU A 154 -5.01 -13.34 -11.76
N LYS A 155 -5.04 -14.61 -12.16
CA LYS A 155 -4.37 -15.70 -11.44
C LYS A 155 -2.86 -15.50 -11.38
N GLU A 156 -2.25 -15.09 -12.49
CA GLU A 156 -0.82 -14.79 -12.56
C GLU A 156 -0.46 -13.62 -11.64
N LEU A 157 -1.22 -12.52 -11.71
CA LEU A 157 -1.02 -11.38 -10.85
C LEU A 157 -1.10 -11.76 -9.37
N LYS A 158 -2.12 -12.50 -8.97
CA LYS A 158 -2.28 -12.97 -7.59
C LYS A 158 -1.12 -13.86 -7.14
N ALA A 159 -0.63 -14.74 -8.00
CA ALA A 159 0.53 -15.59 -7.71
C ALA A 159 1.81 -14.76 -7.52
N ARG A 160 2.02 -13.73 -8.33
CA ARG A 160 3.16 -12.81 -8.19
C ARG A 160 3.08 -11.97 -6.93
N ILE A 161 1.91 -11.48 -6.56
CA ILE A 161 1.67 -10.78 -5.30
C ILE A 161 2.07 -11.65 -4.11
N LYS A 162 1.58 -12.89 -4.06
CA LYS A 162 1.94 -13.84 -2.99
C LYS A 162 3.44 -14.11 -2.95
N SER A 163 4.06 -14.24 -4.10
CA SER A 163 5.50 -14.51 -4.20
C SER A 163 6.34 -13.36 -3.64
N VAL A 164 6.03 -12.11 -4.01
CA VAL A 164 6.82 -10.95 -3.53
C VAL A 164 6.59 -10.66 -2.05
N ILE A 165 5.36 -10.82 -1.54
CA ILE A 165 5.07 -10.67 -0.11
C ILE A 165 5.84 -11.72 0.69
N ARG A 166 5.82 -12.97 0.26
CA ARG A 166 6.53 -14.09 0.92
C ARG A 166 8.04 -13.84 0.97
N ARG A 167 8.65 -13.34 -0.09
CA ARG A 167 10.09 -13.02 -0.12
C ARG A 167 10.48 -11.94 0.88
N ASN A 168 9.56 -11.07 1.22
CA ASN A 168 9.81 -9.93 2.11
C ASN A 168 9.59 -10.22 3.60
N VAL A 169 9.12 -11.40 3.96
CA VAL A 169 8.79 -11.82 5.35
C VAL A 169 9.96 -12.53 6.06
N ILE A 170 11.17 -12.47 5.55
CA ILE A 170 12.33 -13.11 6.19
C ILE A 170 12.92 -12.20 7.27
#